data_a73a42c2594c59c9e816057102d98832
#
_entry.id   a73a42c2594c59c9e816057102d98832
#
_cell.length_a   1.000
_cell.length_b   1.000
_cell.length_c   1.000
_cell.angle_alpha   90.00
_cell.angle_beta   90.00
_cell.angle_gamma   90.00
#
_symmetry.space_group_name_H-M   'P 1'
#
loop_
_entity.id
_entity.type
_entity.pdbx_description
1 polymer ?
#
loop_
_entity_poly.entity_id
_entity_poly.type
_entity_poly.pdbx_seq_one_letter_code
_entity_poly.pdbx_strand_id
1 'polypeptide(L)'
;SRSALQACEFDYSGTQACKALREEGYKVVLVNSNPATIMTDPEYADVTYIEPLTVEALEKIIRKEKPDALLPTLGGQTALNLSMDLNSQGILKKYNVEMIGAKPEAIEKGEAREVFKQAMLKIGMDVARSATINNLPDALEAAENLIGEFPIIIRPSYTLGGSGGG
;
A
#
# COMPACT_ATOMS: atom_id res chain seq x y z
N SER A 1 -4.95 8.84 -16.82
CA SER A 1 -4.77 9.82 -15.74
C SER A 1 -4.66 9.13 -14.39
N ARG A 2 -3.51 9.23 -13.61
CA ARG A 2 -3.41 8.36 -12.41
C ARG A 2 -2.17 8.52 -11.58
N SER A 3 -2.23 8.67 -10.32
CA SER A 3 -1.52 8.05 -9.20
C SER A 3 -1.43 8.93 -7.96
N ALA A 4 -1.40 8.30 -6.78
CA ALA A 4 -1.06 8.94 -5.53
C ALA A 4 0.36 8.49 -5.14
N LEU A 5 1.29 9.42 -5.01
CA LEU A 5 2.68 9.16 -4.72
C LEU A 5 3.17 10.03 -3.57
N GLN A 6 4.10 9.50 -2.77
CA GLN A 6 4.73 10.29 -1.72
C GLN A 6 6.12 9.81 -1.34
N ALA A 7 6.82 10.63 -0.57
CA ALA A 7 8.15 10.49 -0.01
C ALA A 7 9.30 10.68 -1.03
N CYS A 8 10.32 11.43 -0.61
CA CYS A 8 11.46 11.76 -1.47
C CYS A 8 12.24 10.56 -1.97
N GLU A 9 12.32 9.49 -1.19
CA GLU A 9 13.00 8.25 -1.56
C GLU A 9 12.37 7.54 -2.75
N PHE A 10 11.09 7.80 -3.03
CA PHE A 10 10.35 7.24 -4.15
C PHE A 10 10.21 8.20 -5.34
N ASP A 11 10.72 9.42 -5.24
CA ASP A 11 10.58 10.44 -6.28
C ASP A 11 11.10 9.97 -7.64
N TYR A 12 12.25 9.32 -7.67
CA TYR A 12 12.80 8.80 -8.91
C TYR A 12 11.89 7.71 -9.52
N SER A 13 11.46 6.76 -8.73
CA SER A 13 10.57 5.68 -9.21
C SER A 13 9.23 6.24 -9.67
N GLY A 14 8.66 7.18 -8.94
CA GLY A 14 7.44 7.86 -9.29
C GLY A 14 7.55 8.67 -10.58
N THR A 15 8.65 9.40 -10.74
CA THR A 15 8.97 10.13 -11.95
C THR A 15 9.07 9.22 -13.18
N GLN A 16 9.76 8.08 -13.05
CA GLN A 16 9.87 7.10 -14.15
C GLN A 16 8.51 6.50 -14.50
N ALA A 17 7.66 6.23 -13.51
CA ALA A 17 6.31 5.74 -13.77
C ALA A 17 5.44 6.78 -14.50
N CYS A 18 5.49 8.04 -14.09
CA CYS A 18 4.78 9.11 -14.77
C CYS A 18 5.23 9.22 -16.23
N LYS A 19 6.54 9.18 -16.47
CA LYS A 19 7.11 9.22 -17.82
C LYS A 19 6.63 8.04 -18.67
N ALA A 20 6.76 6.82 -18.17
CA ALA A 20 6.32 5.62 -18.87
C ALA A 20 4.83 5.66 -19.21
N LEU A 21 3.99 6.07 -18.27
CA LEU A 21 2.53 6.20 -18.50
C LEU A 21 2.22 7.23 -19.58
N ARG A 22 2.94 8.36 -19.62
CA ARG A 22 2.73 9.38 -20.65
C ARG A 22 3.22 8.92 -22.02
N GLU A 23 4.34 8.20 -22.09
CA GLU A 23 4.86 7.60 -23.34
C GLU A 23 3.85 6.61 -23.93
N GLU A 24 3.10 5.88 -23.08
CA GLU A 24 2.01 5.00 -23.49
C GLU A 24 0.68 5.73 -23.76
N GLY A 25 0.68 7.06 -23.77
CA GLY A 25 -0.48 7.89 -24.10
C GLY A 25 -1.49 8.09 -22.97
N TYR A 26 -1.16 7.75 -21.75
CA TYR A 26 -2.05 8.00 -20.60
C TYR A 26 -1.94 9.45 -20.13
N LYS A 27 -3.07 10.03 -19.76
CA LYS A 27 -3.11 11.27 -18.98
C LYS A 27 -2.79 10.96 -17.52
N VAL A 28 -1.78 11.59 -16.96
CA VAL A 28 -1.31 11.37 -15.60
C VAL A 28 -1.81 12.47 -14.68
N VAL A 29 -2.53 12.08 -13.63
CA VAL A 29 -2.89 12.94 -12.50
C VAL A 29 -2.07 12.49 -11.29
N LEU A 30 -1.22 13.36 -10.80
CA LEU A 30 -0.36 13.13 -9.65
C LEU A 30 -0.96 13.77 -8.40
N VAL A 31 -0.95 13.04 -7.29
CA VAL A 31 -1.29 13.58 -5.97
C VAL A 31 -0.12 13.34 -5.03
N ASN A 32 0.35 14.38 -4.37
CA ASN A 32 1.43 14.31 -3.41
C ASN A 32 1.18 15.33 -2.28
N SER A 33 1.49 14.99 -1.04
CA SER A 33 1.39 15.92 0.08
C SER A 33 2.64 16.78 0.27
N ASN A 34 3.74 16.45 -0.40
CA ASN A 34 5.00 17.19 -0.31
C ASN A 34 5.13 18.20 -1.47
N PRO A 35 5.10 19.50 -1.22
CA PRO A 35 5.28 20.50 -2.28
C PRO A 35 6.72 20.59 -2.80
N ALA A 36 7.70 20.02 -2.11
CA ALA A 36 9.12 20.09 -2.45
C ALA A 36 9.60 18.90 -3.27
N THR A 37 8.71 18.02 -3.73
CA THR A 37 9.09 16.87 -4.57
C THR A 37 9.34 17.30 -6.01
N ILE A 38 10.32 16.65 -6.68
CA ILE A 38 10.57 16.85 -8.11
C ILE A 38 9.39 16.41 -8.98
N MET A 39 8.52 15.55 -8.45
CA MET A 39 7.32 15.06 -9.16
C MET A 39 6.26 16.15 -9.38
N THR A 40 6.37 17.30 -8.70
CA THR A 40 5.50 18.46 -8.93
C THR A 40 5.84 19.24 -10.19
N ASP A 41 6.96 18.92 -10.83
CA ASP A 41 7.34 19.52 -12.11
C ASP A 41 6.30 19.18 -13.19
N PRO A 42 5.81 20.18 -13.94
CA PRO A 42 4.81 19.99 -15.00
C PRO A 42 5.24 19.00 -16.09
N GLU A 43 6.53 18.71 -16.21
CA GLU A 43 7.02 17.74 -17.21
C GLU A 43 6.60 16.30 -16.88
N TYR A 44 6.29 15.97 -15.63
CA TYR A 44 6.01 14.58 -15.22
C TYR A 44 4.53 14.23 -15.22
N ALA A 45 3.65 15.17 -14.95
CA ALA A 45 2.22 14.91 -14.89
C ALA A 45 1.42 15.97 -15.64
N ASP A 46 0.27 15.57 -16.18
CA ASP A 46 -0.64 16.49 -16.87
C ASP A 46 -1.39 17.38 -15.87
N VAL A 47 -1.63 16.85 -14.67
CA VAL A 47 -2.23 17.57 -13.56
C VAL A 47 -1.57 17.14 -12.25
N THR A 48 -1.17 18.10 -11.43
CA THR A 48 -0.56 17.84 -10.11
C THR A 48 -1.41 18.49 -9.01
N TYR A 49 -1.71 17.70 -7.99
CA TYR A 49 -2.39 18.13 -6.77
C TYR A 49 -1.43 18.03 -5.59
N ILE A 50 -1.23 19.14 -4.90
CA ILE A 50 -0.53 19.19 -3.61
C ILE A 50 -1.61 19.25 -2.55
N GLU A 51 -1.99 18.09 -2.05
CA GLU A 51 -3.11 17.93 -1.12
C GLU A 51 -2.76 16.89 -0.04
N PRO A 52 -3.38 16.98 1.14
CA PRO A 52 -3.25 15.91 2.12
C PRO A 52 -3.69 14.57 1.55
N LEU A 53 -2.94 13.51 1.85
CA LEU A 53 -3.26 12.16 1.41
C LEU A 53 -4.35 11.55 2.31
N THR A 54 -5.57 12.03 2.16
CA THR A 54 -6.77 11.55 2.86
C THR A 54 -7.81 11.02 1.88
N VAL A 55 -8.71 10.17 2.37
CA VAL A 55 -9.80 9.61 1.57
C VAL A 55 -10.67 10.73 0.98
N GLU A 56 -11.00 11.74 1.78
CA GLU A 56 -11.86 12.87 1.37
C GLU A 56 -11.21 13.71 0.28
N ALA A 57 -9.90 13.98 0.40
CA ALA A 57 -9.17 14.74 -0.62
C ALA A 57 -9.09 13.95 -1.94
N LEU A 58 -8.76 12.66 -1.86
CA LEU A 58 -8.68 11.82 -3.04
C LEU A 58 -10.05 11.60 -3.70
N GLU A 59 -11.12 11.43 -2.93
CA GLU A 59 -12.48 11.32 -3.52
C GLU A 59 -12.84 12.58 -4.31
N LYS A 60 -12.50 13.77 -3.79
CA LYS A 60 -12.74 15.04 -4.51
C LYS A 60 -11.97 15.08 -5.83
N ILE A 61 -10.71 14.66 -5.82
CA ILE A 61 -9.86 14.62 -7.03
C ILE A 61 -10.40 13.58 -8.02
N ILE A 62 -10.72 12.38 -7.58
CA ILE A 62 -11.30 11.31 -8.40
C ILE A 62 -12.59 11.79 -9.07
N ARG A 63 -13.47 12.44 -8.31
CA ARG A 63 -14.73 12.98 -8.84
C ARG A 63 -14.51 14.04 -9.92
N LYS A 64 -13.48 14.88 -9.75
CA LYS A 64 -13.15 15.97 -10.68
C LYS A 64 -12.46 15.45 -11.94
N GLU A 65 -11.43 14.65 -11.77
CA GLU A 65 -10.56 14.19 -12.88
C GLU A 65 -11.09 12.93 -13.57
N LYS A 66 -11.95 12.17 -12.91
CA LYS A 66 -12.55 10.92 -13.38
C LYS A 66 -11.52 9.96 -13.99
N PRO A 67 -10.49 9.59 -13.22
CA PRO A 67 -9.48 8.66 -13.71
C PRO A 67 -10.09 7.27 -13.93
N ASP A 68 -9.58 6.54 -14.92
CA ASP A 68 -9.98 5.15 -15.14
C ASP A 68 -9.27 4.19 -14.18
N ALA A 69 -8.08 4.57 -13.68
CA ALA A 69 -7.34 3.73 -12.75
C ALA A 69 -6.52 4.50 -11.71
N LEU A 70 -6.17 3.81 -10.64
CA LEU A 70 -5.30 4.24 -9.55
C LEU A 70 -4.07 3.35 -9.48
N LEU A 71 -2.87 3.96 -9.45
CA LEU A 71 -1.59 3.28 -9.26
C LEU A 71 -1.00 3.62 -7.88
N PRO A 72 -1.16 2.77 -6.86
CA PRO A 72 -0.67 3.06 -5.51
C PRO A 72 0.75 2.57 -5.23
N THR A 73 1.26 1.63 -6.02
CA THR A 73 2.46 0.84 -5.70
C THR A 73 3.75 1.64 -5.57
N LEU A 74 3.83 2.82 -6.17
CA LEU A 74 5.03 3.68 -6.14
C LEU A 74 4.93 4.80 -5.11
N GLY A 75 3.88 4.85 -4.33
CA GLY A 75 3.65 5.87 -3.31
C GLY A 75 3.94 5.44 -1.87
N GLY A 76 4.63 4.30 -1.69
CA GLY A 76 4.93 3.73 -0.38
C GLY A 76 3.69 3.25 0.38
N GLN A 77 3.88 2.95 1.67
CA GLN A 77 2.84 2.37 2.52
C GLN A 77 1.61 3.26 2.67
N THR A 78 1.80 4.57 2.72
CA THR A 78 0.68 5.52 2.83
C THR A 78 -0.24 5.44 1.62
N ALA A 79 0.31 5.36 0.41
CA ALA A 79 -0.51 5.23 -0.79
C ALA A 79 -1.21 3.87 -0.87
N LEU A 80 -0.54 2.80 -0.44
CA LEU A 80 -1.15 1.47 -0.34
C LEU A 80 -2.31 1.45 0.64
N ASN A 81 -2.12 1.93 1.86
CA ASN A 81 -3.17 2.01 2.88
C ASN A 81 -4.35 2.84 2.38
N LEU A 82 -4.08 4.03 1.84
CA LEU A 82 -5.11 4.91 1.33
C LEU A 82 -5.90 4.30 0.17
N SER A 83 -5.24 3.54 -0.70
CA SER A 83 -5.92 2.81 -1.78
C SER A 83 -6.83 1.71 -1.27
N MET A 84 -6.43 1.02 -0.20
CA MET A 84 -7.26 0.02 0.47
C MET A 84 -8.46 0.67 1.16
N ASP A 85 -8.28 1.83 1.79
CA ASP A 85 -9.37 2.60 2.40
C ASP A 85 -10.39 3.06 1.34
N LEU A 86 -9.91 3.60 0.21
CA LEU A 86 -10.77 3.98 -0.92
C LEU A 86 -11.56 2.78 -1.48
N ASN A 87 -10.92 1.61 -1.55
CA ASN A 87 -11.56 0.39 -2.01
C ASN A 87 -12.61 -0.11 -1.00
N SER A 88 -12.27 -0.20 0.28
CA SER A 88 -13.16 -0.70 1.33
C SER A 88 -14.39 0.17 1.53
N GLN A 89 -14.25 1.49 1.37
CA GLN A 89 -15.37 2.44 1.40
C GLN A 89 -16.18 2.48 0.11
N GLY A 90 -15.83 1.68 -0.88
CA GLY A 90 -16.55 1.58 -2.15
C GLY A 90 -16.37 2.77 -3.10
N ILE A 91 -15.45 3.69 -2.80
CA ILE A 91 -15.21 4.90 -3.60
C ILE A 91 -14.70 4.54 -4.99
N LEU A 92 -13.74 3.60 -5.09
CA LEU A 92 -13.21 3.17 -6.39
C LEU A 92 -14.32 2.58 -7.27
N LYS A 93 -15.18 1.75 -6.70
CA LYS A 93 -16.33 1.18 -7.40
C LYS A 93 -17.35 2.25 -7.82
N LYS A 94 -17.63 3.20 -6.94
CA LYS A 94 -18.58 4.32 -7.19
C LYS A 94 -18.19 5.14 -8.40
N TYR A 95 -16.89 5.36 -8.60
CA TYR A 95 -16.38 6.16 -9.71
C TYR A 95 -15.78 5.34 -10.85
N ASN A 96 -15.94 4.02 -10.81
CA ASN A 96 -15.41 3.07 -11.80
C ASN A 96 -13.88 3.21 -12.01
N VAL A 97 -13.14 3.28 -10.92
CA VAL A 97 -11.66 3.38 -10.91
C VAL A 97 -11.06 2.02 -10.65
N GLU A 98 -10.20 1.54 -11.53
CA GLU A 98 -9.51 0.27 -11.36
C GLU A 98 -8.17 0.45 -10.64
N MET A 99 -7.85 -0.42 -9.67
CA MET A 99 -6.50 -0.48 -9.10
C MET A 99 -5.57 -1.24 -10.04
N ILE A 100 -4.49 -0.57 -10.45
CA ILE A 100 -3.44 -1.15 -11.31
C ILE A 100 -2.11 -1.24 -10.55
N GLY A 101 -1.19 -2.09 -11.03
CA GLY A 101 0.07 -2.37 -10.36
C GLY A 101 -0.05 -3.42 -9.25
N ALA A 102 -1.02 -3.29 -8.35
CA ALA A 102 -1.40 -4.30 -7.38
C ALA A 102 -2.91 -4.27 -7.14
N LYS A 103 -3.51 -5.44 -7.09
CA LYS A 103 -4.93 -5.59 -6.75
C LYS A 103 -5.11 -5.60 -5.24
N PRO A 104 -6.29 -5.20 -4.70
CA PRO A 104 -6.54 -5.20 -3.26
C PRO A 104 -6.20 -6.52 -2.56
N GLU A 105 -6.58 -7.65 -3.17
CA GLU A 105 -6.33 -8.98 -2.61
C GLU A 105 -4.82 -9.32 -2.56
N ALA A 106 -4.04 -8.78 -3.49
CA ALA A 106 -2.59 -8.97 -3.51
C ALA A 106 -1.91 -8.13 -2.42
N ILE A 107 -2.39 -6.90 -2.21
CA ILE A 107 -1.90 -6.02 -1.14
C ILE A 107 -2.20 -6.66 0.22
N GLU A 108 -3.43 -7.09 0.45
CA GLU A 108 -3.83 -7.75 1.69
C GLU A 108 -3.00 -9.01 1.98
N LYS A 109 -2.78 -9.86 0.97
CA LYS A 109 -1.92 -11.05 1.10
C LYS A 109 -0.47 -10.70 1.41
N GLY A 110 0.04 -9.61 0.84
CA GLY A 110 1.42 -9.18 1.09
C GLY A 110 1.64 -8.58 2.46
N GLU A 111 0.63 -7.90 3.00
CA GLU A 111 0.73 -7.17 4.28
C GLU A 111 0.31 -8.00 5.49
N ALA A 112 -0.72 -8.83 5.36
CA ALA A 112 -1.20 -9.68 6.44
C ALA A 112 -0.34 -10.95 6.55
N ARG A 113 0.55 -10.98 7.54
CA ARG A 113 1.50 -12.09 7.74
C ARG A 113 0.85 -13.47 7.83
N GLU A 114 -0.29 -13.57 8.51
CA GLU A 114 -1.01 -14.84 8.61
C GLU A 114 -1.58 -15.28 7.27
N VAL A 115 -2.15 -14.35 6.49
CA VAL A 115 -2.67 -14.63 5.15
C VAL A 115 -1.52 -15.05 4.22
N PHE A 116 -0.38 -14.37 4.30
CA PHE A 116 0.83 -14.73 3.55
C PHE A 116 1.33 -16.13 3.93
N LYS A 117 1.43 -16.43 5.24
CA LYS A 117 1.82 -17.76 5.74
C LYS A 117 0.94 -18.86 5.18
N GLN A 118 -0.38 -18.69 5.24
CA GLN A 118 -1.33 -19.67 4.69
C GLN A 118 -1.18 -19.83 3.17
N ALA A 119 -0.91 -18.74 2.45
CA ALA A 119 -0.66 -18.80 1.01
C ALA A 119 0.63 -19.59 0.70
N MET A 120 1.70 -19.40 1.45
CA MET A 120 2.96 -20.13 1.28
C MET A 120 2.79 -21.63 1.57
N LEU A 121 2.11 -21.98 2.65
CA LEU A 121 1.82 -23.39 2.99
C LEU A 121 0.99 -24.08 1.89
N LYS A 122 0.03 -23.38 1.28
CA LYS A 122 -0.78 -23.93 0.19
C LYS A 122 0.00 -24.30 -1.07
N ILE A 123 1.10 -23.60 -1.34
CA ILE A 123 1.96 -23.87 -2.48
C ILE A 123 3.13 -24.81 -2.10
N GLY A 124 3.11 -25.38 -0.88
CA GLY A 124 4.12 -26.34 -0.42
C GLY A 124 5.44 -25.73 0.02
N MET A 125 5.47 -24.44 0.31
CA MET A 125 6.66 -23.79 0.86
C MET A 125 6.67 -23.85 2.37
N ASP A 126 7.81 -24.17 2.95
CA ASP A 126 8.03 -24.10 4.40
C ASP A 126 8.09 -22.65 4.88
N VAL A 127 7.54 -22.44 6.05
CA VAL A 127 7.58 -21.17 6.78
C VAL A 127 8.05 -21.41 8.21
N ALA A 128 8.65 -20.38 8.82
CA ALA A 128 9.07 -20.46 10.21
C ALA A 128 7.89 -20.83 11.13
N ARG A 129 8.15 -21.71 12.11
CA ARG A 129 7.14 -22.04 13.13
C ARG A 129 6.69 -20.76 13.83
N SER A 130 5.41 -20.48 13.82
CA SER A 130 4.84 -19.23 14.32
C SER A 130 3.39 -19.40 14.71
N ALA A 131 2.95 -18.64 15.69
CA ALA A 131 1.55 -18.53 16.11
C ALA A 131 1.11 -17.07 16.12
N THR A 132 -0.14 -16.84 15.73
CA THR A 132 -0.79 -15.53 15.94
C THR A 132 -1.51 -15.58 17.26
N ILE A 133 -1.21 -14.63 18.14
CA ILE A 133 -1.70 -14.58 19.51
C ILE A 133 -2.27 -13.21 19.83
N ASN A 134 -3.26 -13.17 20.72
CA ASN A 134 -3.91 -11.93 21.14
C ASN A 134 -3.85 -11.70 22.66
N ASN A 135 -3.30 -12.64 23.41
CA ASN A 135 -3.17 -12.55 24.86
C ASN A 135 -1.94 -13.30 25.36
N LEU A 136 -1.54 -13.03 26.61
CA LEU A 136 -0.35 -13.62 27.20
C LEU A 136 -0.46 -15.14 27.47
N PRO A 137 -1.58 -15.71 27.95
CA PRO A 137 -1.70 -17.16 28.12
C PRO A 137 -1.46 -17.93 26.82
N ASP A 138 -2.08 -17.52 25.71
CA ASP A 138 -1.89 -18.15 24.39
C ASP A 138 -0.43 -18.02 23.91
N ALA A 139 0.23 -16.89 24.26
CA ALA A 139 1.64 -16.67 23.94
C ALA A 139 2.55 -17.69 24.62
N LEU A 140 2.34 -17.95 25.91
CA LEU A 140 3.11 -18.91 26.67
C LEU A 140 2.88 -20.34 26.16
N GLU A 141 1.64 -20.70 25.92
CA GLU A 141 1.28 -22.01 25.36
C GLU A 141 1.92 -22.22 23.97
N ALA A 142 1.87 -21.21 23.09
CA ALA A 142 2.49 -21.28 21.79
C ALA A 142 4.02 -21.38 21.86
N ALA A 143 4.65 -20.67 22.79
CA ALA A 143 6.09 -20.73 23.00
C ALA A 143 6.54 -22.12 23.42
N GLU A 144 5.83 -22.74 24.36
CA GLU A 144 6.17 -24.06 24.90
C GLU A 144 5.83 -25.21 23.94
N ASN A 145 4.62 -25.21 23.39
CA ASN A 145 4.09 -26.37 22.66
C ASN A 145 4.29 -26.32 21.15
N LEU A 146 4.32 -25.13 20.54
CA LEU A 146 4.40 -25.00 19.10
C LEU A 146 5.84 -24.65 18.63
N ILE A 147 6.48 -23.72 19.30
CA ILE A 147 7.83 -23.24 18.94
C ILE A 147 8.87 -24.12 19.62
N GLY A 148 8.71 -24.38 20.91
CA GLY A 148 9.46 -25.41 21.65
C GLY A 148 10.87 -25.02 22.08
N GLU A 149 11.41 -23.88 21.63
CA GLU A 149 12.78 -23.48 21.91
C GLU A 149 12.88 -21.95 22.07
N PHE A 150 13.74 -21.49 22.99
CA PHE A 150 14.12 -20.10 23.16
C PHE A 150 15.52 -19.87 22.56
N PRO A 151 15.81 -18.64 22.03
CA PRO A 151 14.97 -17.45 22.03
C PRO A 151 13.86 -17.44 20.96
N ILE A 152 12.76 -16.73 21.23
CA ILE A 152 11.66 -16.50 20.31
C ILE A 152 11.58 -15.04 19.91
N ILE A 153 11.03 -14.76 18.71
CA ILE A 153 10.80 -13.39 18.22
C ILE A 153 9.30 -13.08 18.34
N ILE A 154 9.00 -12.00 19.07
CA ILE A 154 7.63 -11.44 19.13
C ILE A 154 7.58 -10.25 18.18
N ARG A 155 6.59 -10.26 17.28
CA ARG A 155 6.39 -9.20 16.30
C ARG A 155 4.93 -8.81 16.19
N PRO A 156 4.58 -7.51 16.18
CA PRO A 156 3.21 -7.07 15.86
C PRO A 156 2.81 -7.53 14.45
N SER A 157 1.51 -7.74 14.24
CA SER A 157 0.98 -8.15 12.92
C SER A 157 1.25 -7.11 11.85
N TYR A 158 1.14 -5.84 12.22
CA TYR A 158 1.39 -4.71 11.32
C TYR A 158 2.41 -3.77 11.94
N THR A 159 3.45 -3.44 11.17
CA THR A 159 4.49 -2.46 11.55
C THR A 159 4.79 -1.55 10.37
N LEU A 160 4.99 -0.28 10.66
CA LEU A 160 5.37 0.70 9.64
C LEU A 160 6.48 1.59 10.20
N GLY A 161 7.69 1.52 9.60
CA GLY A 161 8.75 2.52 9.79
C GLY A 161 9.07 2.90 11.24
N GLY A 162 9.03 1.95 12.18
CA GLY A 162 9.23 2.21 13.61
C GLY A 162 7.95 2.46 14.40
N SER A 163 6.79 2.55 13.77
CA SER A 163 5.51 2.56 14.48
C SER A 163 4.94 1.14 14.60
N GLY A 164 4.27 0.83 15.72
CA GLY A 164 3.72 -0.50 16.01
C GLY A 164 4.75 -1.56 16.42
N GLY A 165 6.01 -1.18 16.61
CA GLY A 165 7.03 -2.00 17.24
C GLY A 165 7.01 -1.81 18.76
N GLY A 166 7.14 -2.89 19.53
CA GLY A 166 7.31 -2.86 20.98
C GLY A 166 8.79 -2.91 21.37
#